data_a5df90408ab38f900ca6b3461ce66860
#
_entry.id   a5df90408ab38f900ca6b3461ce66860
#
_cell.length_a   1.000
_cell.length_b   1.000
_cell.length_c   1.000
_cell.angle_alpha   90.00
_cell.angle_beta   90.00
_cell.angle_gamma   90.00
#
_symmetry.space_group_name_H-M   'P 1'
#
loop_
_entity.id
_entity.type
_entity.pdbx_description
1 polymer ?
#
loop_
_entity_poly.entity_id
_entity_poly.type
_entity_poly.pdbx_seq_one_letter_code
_entity_poly.pdbx_strand_id
1 'polypeptide(L)'
;MSSFGGVPLDVHELGIDFLISSANKCIQGVPGFGFIIARRSELLHCKGVSKSLSLDIYDQWEAMEKGHGKWRFTSPTHVVRAFKQAMDELAEEGGVEARHNRYCENHRVLVDGMRSLGFQTLLPDEIQSPVITSFLYPYADFNFKTFYTQLKERGFVIYPGKISQADTFRIGNIGDVHPEDFRQLIEVIRECKY
;
A
#
# COMPACT_ATOMS: atom_id res chain seq x y z
N MET A 1 6.07 -2.71 -5.29
CA MET A 1 5.87 -1.28 -5.03
C MET A 1 4.49 -1.06 -4.42
N SER A 2 4.43 -0.67 -3.14
CA SER A 2 3.14 -0.57 -2.42
C SER A 2 2.31 0.66 -2.82
N SER A 3 2.94 1.71 -3.30
CA SER A 3 2.29 2.97 -3.67
C SER A 3 1.70 2.98 -5.10
N PHE A 4 1.99 1.96 -5.90
CA PHE A 4 1.48 1.87 -7.26
C PHE A 4 -0.06 1.82 -7.29
N GLY A 5 -0.66 2.66 -8.10
CA GLY A 5 -2.12 2.85 -8.16
C GLY A 5 -2.71 3.84 -7.14
N GLY A 6 -1.87 4.41 -6.27
CA GLY A 6 -2.28 5.45 -5.31
C GLY A 6 -1.33 6.65 -5.25
N VAL A 7 -0.21 6.58 -5.98
CA VAL A 7 0.69 7.70 -6.21
C VAL A 7 0.95 7.78 -7.70
N PRO A 8 0.77 8.92 -8.35
CA PRO A 8 1.08 9.09 -9.76
C PRO A 8 2.54 8.72 -10.06
N LEU A 9 2.73 7.91 -11.09
CA LEU A 9 4.06 7.43 -11.48
C LEU A 9 4.06 7.17 -12.97
N ASP A 10 4.94 7.84 -13.70
CA ASP A 10 5.25 7.51 -15.09
C ASP A 10 6.51 6.65 -15.14
N VAL A 11 6.32 5.34 -15.42
CA VAL A 11 7.44 4.38 -15.50
C VAL A 11 8.36 4.66 -16.70
N HIS A 12 7.85 5.30 -17.75
CA HIS A 12 8.64 5.64 -18.94
C HIS A 12 9.54 6.83 -18.68
N GLU A 13 9.01 7.92 -18.13
CA GLU A 13 9.78 9.13 -17.79
C GLU A 13 10.86 8.83 -16.76
N LEU A 14 10.57 7.95 -15.78
CA LEU A 14 11.52 7.54 -14.75
C LEU A 14 12.54 6.48 -15.23
N GLY A 15 12.44 6.02 -16.48
CA GLY A 15 13.35 5.01 -17.01
C GLY A 15 13.26 3.64 -16.29
N ILE A 16 12.11 3.30 -15.71
CA ILE A 16 11.93 2.05 -14.99
C ILE A 16 11.70 0.91 -15.98
N ASP A 17 12.56 -0.10 -15.93
CA ASP A 17 12.47 -1.27 -16.80
C ASP A 17 11.53 -2.35 -16.22
N PHE A 18 11.50 -2.50 -14.91
CA PHE A 18 10.63 -3.46 -14.21
C PHE A 18 10.02 -2.83 -12.97
N LEU A 19 8.70 -2.81 -12.89
CA LEU A 19 7.96 -2.43 -11.71
C LEU A 19 7.21 -3.66 -11.18
N ILE A 20 7.40 -3.98 -9.92
CA ILE A 20 6.74 -5.10 -9.24
C ILE A 20 5.77 -4.54 -8.20
N SER A 21 4.52 -4.95 -8.27
CA SER A 21 3.49 -4.57 -7.31
C SER A 21 2.59 -5.76 -6.94
N SER A 22 1.62 -5.52 -6.08
CA SER A 22 0.68 -6.54 -5.62
C SER A 22 -0.75 -6.04 -5.68
N ALA A 23 -1.68 -6.96 -5.83
CA ALA A 23 -3.10 -6.66 -6.01
C ALA A 23 -3.73 -5.90 -4.81
N ASN A 24 -3.23 -6.14 -3.59
CA ASN A 24 -3.86 -5.74 -2.33
C ASN A 24 -3.31 -4.47 -1.68
N LYS A 25 -2.64 -3.60 -2.44
CA LYS A 25 -2.15 -2.30 -1.92
C LYS A 25 -3.04 -1.16 -2.41
N CYS A 26 -2.49 -0.11 -2.97
CA CYS A 26 -3.26 1.06 -3.37
C CYS A 26 -4.33 0.80 -4.44
N ILE A 27 -4.24 -0.30 -5.21
CA ILE A 27 -5.31 -0.71 -6.13
C ILE A 27 -6.53 -1.28 -5.39
N GLN A 28 -6.35 -1.71 -4.12
CA GLN A 28 -7.43 -2.19 -3.24
C GLN A 28 -8.05 -3.53 -3.68
N GLY A 29 -7.32 -4.37 -4.41
CA GLY A 29 -7.70 -5.76 -4.63
C GLY A 29 -7.45 -6.62 -3.39
N VAL A 30 -7.81 -7.90 -3.46
CA VAL A 30 -7.53 -8.87 -2.39
C VAL A 30 -6.14 -9.47 -2.52
N PRO A 31 -5.50 -9.92 -1.42
CA PRO A 31 -4.23 -10.63 -1.48
C PRO A 31 -4.31 -11.92 -2.31
N GLY A 32 -3.23 -12.27 -3.02
CA GLY A 32 -3.16 -13.58 -3.71
C GLY A 32 -2.25 -13.62 -4.93
N PHE A 33 -1.88 -12.47 -5.51
CA PHE A 33 -0.84 -12.40 -6.53
C PHE A 33 -0.10 -11.07 -6.55
N GLY A 34 1.10 -11.08 -7.10
CA GLY A 34 1.82 -9.90 -7.56
C GLY A 34 1.80 -9.81 -9.07
N PHE A 35 2.04 -8.63 -9.60
CA PHE A 35 2.16 -8.40 -11.03
C PHE A 35 3.42 -7.60 -11.34
N ILE A 36 3.88 -7.72 -12.58
CA ILE A 36 5.06 -7.04 -13.08
C ILE A 36 4.66 -6.23 -14.31
N ILE A 37 5.00 -4.96 -14.33
CA ILE A 37 4.99 -4.12 -15.53
C ILE A 37 6.43 -4.05 -15.99
N ALA A 38 6.68 -4.47 -17.23
CA ALA A 38 8.03 -4.57 -17.75
C ALA A 38 8.15 -3.83 -19.09
N ARG A 39 9.30 -3.17 -19.32
CA ARG A 39 9.69 -2.70 -20.65
C ARG A 39 9.94 -3.92 -21.53
N ARG A 40 9.21 -4.01 -22.64
CA ARG A 40 9.24 -5.22 -23.50
C ARG A 40 10.63 -5.56 -24.00
N SER A 41 11.45 -4.58 -24.38
CA SER A 41 12.85 -4.81 -24.80
C SER A 41 13.65 -5.53 -23.72
N GLU A 42 13.56 -5.07 -22.49
CA GLU A 42 14.30 -5.62 -21.36
C GLU A 42 13.78 -7.00 -20.95
N LEU A 43 12.45 -7.21 -21.03
CA LEU A 43 11.85 -8.53 -20.81
C LEU A 43 12.39 -9.58 -21.79
N LEU A 44 12.59 -9.21 -23.07
CA LEU A 44 13.15 -10.10 -24.08
C LEU A 44 14.60 -10.51 -23.77
N HIS A 45 15.38 -9.66 -23.15
CA HIS A 45 16.73 -9.98 -22.68
C HIS A 45 16.74 -10.95 -21.49
N CYS A 46 15.63 -11.16 -20.81
CA CYS A 46 15.53 -12.11 -19.69
C CYS A 46 15.44 -13.58 -20.11
N LYS A 47 15.36 -13.88 -21.41
CA LYS A 47 15.27 -15.26 -21.91
C LYS A 47 16.46 -16.12 -21.45
N GLY A 48 16.16 -17.19 -20.72
CA GLY A 48 17.17 -18.14 -20.23
C GLY A 48 18.08 -17.63 -19.11
N VAL A 49 17.77 -16.45 -18.53
CA VAL A 49 18.54 -15.83 -17.44
C VAL A 49 18.11 -16.39 -16.08
N SER A 50 16.81 -16.64 -15.90
CA SER A 50 16.26 -17.09 -14.63
C SER A 50 16.74 -18.50 -14.29
N LYS A 51 17.11 -18.69 -13.02
CA LYS A 51 17.41 -20.02 -12.45
C LYS A 51 16.20 -20.67 -11.78
N SER A 52 15.09 -19.99 -11.73
CA SER A 52 13.85 -20.44 -11.09
C SER A 52 12.81 -20.77 -12.15
N LEU A 53 12.27 -21.98 -12.14
CA LEU A 53 11.17 -22.37 -13.01
C LEU A 53 9.91 -21.54 -12.79
N SER A 54 9.55 -21.30 -11.53
CA SER A 54 8.28 -20.63 -11.15
C SER A 54 8.35 -19.10 -11.20
N LEU A 55 9.56 -18.52 -11.13
CA LEU A 55 9.77 -17.07 -11.13
C LEU A 55 10.40 -16.55 -12.43
N ASP A 56 10.44 -17.37 -13.47
CA ASP A 56 10.90 -16.96 -14.80
C ASP A 56 9.83 -16.09 -15.47
N ILE A 57 10.06 -14.78 -15.47
CA ILE A 57 9.11 -13.81 -16.01
C ILE A 57 9.03 -13.86 -17.53
N TYR A 58 10.15 -14.21 -18.21
CA TYR A 58 10.15 -14.38 -19.67
C TYR A 58 9.26 -15.55 -20.09
N ASP A 59 9.47 -16.71 -19.48
CA ASP A 59 8.69 -17.91 -19.80
C ASP A 59 7.20 -17.75 -19.43
N GLN A 60 6.89 -17.02 -18.34
CA GLN A 60 5.50 -16.70 -18.00
C GLN A 60 4.88 -15.80 -19.07
N TRP A 61 5.57 -14.75 -19.50
CA TRP A 61 5.11 -13.85 -20.55
C TRP A 61 4.95 -14.61 -21.88
N GLU A 62 5.95 -15.40 -22.30
CA GLU A 62 5.90 -16.16 -23.55
C GLU A 62 4.72 -17.18 -23.57
N ALA A 63 4.46 -17.83 -22.43
CA ALA A 63 3.31 -18.72 -22.30
C ALA A 63 1.98 -17.98 -22.44
N MET A 64 1.87 -16.77 -21.88
CA MET A 64 0.66 -15.93 -22.01
C MET A 64 0.47 -15.41 -23.43
N GLU A 65 1.54 -14.98 -24.11
CA GLU A 65 1.49 -14.53 -25.50
C GLU A 65 1.02 -15.67 -26.44
N LYS A 66 1.63 -16.85 -26.32
CA LYS A 66 1.28 -18.03 -27.12
C LYS A 66 -0.10 -18.61 -26.76
N GLY A 67 -0.51 -18.48 -25.52
CA GLY A 67 -1.75 -19.01 -24.96
C GLY A 67 -2.92 -18.02 -24.94
N HIS A 68 -2.82 -16.88 -25.64
CA HIS A 68 -3.86 -15.85 -25.68
C HIS A 68 -4.32 -15.41 -24.28
N GLY A 69 -3.36 -15.12 -23.39
CA GLY A 69 -3.60 -14.69 -22.02
C GLY A 69 -3.71 -15.84 -21.01
N LYS A 70 -3.56 -17.09 -21.42
CA LYS A 70 -3.55 -18.21 -20.48
C LYS A 70 -2.25 -18.20 -19.66
N TRP A 71 -2.39 -18.26 -18.34
CA TRP A 71 -1.24 -18.30 -17.44
C TRP A 71 -0.42 -19.58 -17.62
N ARG A 72 0.90 -19.49 -17.44
CA ARG A 72 1.81 -20.64 -17.50
C ARG A 72 1.44 -21.73 -16.49
N PHE A 73 1.04 -21.32 -15.27
CA PHE A 73 0.62 -22.20 -14.19
C PHE A 73 -0.83 -21.90 -13.80
N THR A 74 -1.37 -22.67 -12.84
CA THR A 74 -2.72 -22.43 -12.32
C THR A 74 -2.86 -21.03 -11.76
N SER A 75 -3.78 -20.26 -12.32
CA SER A 75 -4.04 -18.88 -11.89
C SER A 75 -4.98 -18.83 -10.70
N PRO A 76 -4.81 -17.87 -9.77
CA PRO A 76 -5.75 -17.60 -8.69
C PRO A 76 -6.97 -16.84 -9.22
N THR A 77 -7.84 -17.51 -9.99
CA THR A 77 -8.89 -16.89 -10.80
C THR A 77 -9.84 -15.99 -10.01
N HIS A 78 -10.21 -16.37 -8.78
CA HIS A 78 -11.07 -15.55 -7.93
C HIS A 78 -10.37 -14.23 -7.53
N VAL A 79 -9.09 -14.28 -7.20
CA VAL A 79 -8.30 -13.09 -6.85
C VAL A 79 -8.11 -12.18 -8.06
N VAL A 80 -7.87 -12.76 -9.24
CA VAL A 80 -7.76 -12.01 -10.51
C VAL A 80 -9.10 -11.35 -10.85
N ARG A 81 -10.23 -12.03 -10.63
CA ARG A 81 -11.56 -11.44 -10.83
C ARG A 81 -11.83 -10.30 -9.85
N ALA A 82 -11.45 -10.46 -8.58
CA ALA A 82 -11.53 -9.39 -7.58
C ALA A 82 -10.63 -8.20 -7.95
N PHE A 83 -9.43 -8.47 -8.49
CA PHE A 83 -8.53 -7.40 -8.95
C PHE A 83 -9.12 -6.62 -10.14
N LYS A 84 -9.82 -7.31 -11.07
CA LYS A 84 -10.53 -6.61 -12.14
C LYS A 84 -11.59 -5.65 -11.58
N GLN A 85 -12.35 -6.09 -10.57
CA GLN A 85 -13.31 -5.23 -9.88
C GLN A 85 -12.63 -4.02 -9.23
N ALA A 86 -11.52 -4.22 -8.53
CA ALA A 86 -10.76 -3.13 -7.92
C ALA A 86 -10.20 -2.12 -8.95
N MET A 87 -9.87 -2.59 -10.15
CA MET A 87 -9.47 -1.71 -11.26
C MET A 87 -10.64 -0.89 -11.80
N ASP A 88 -11.84 -1.48 -11.86
CA ASP A 88 -13.05 -0.76 -12.26
C ASP A 88 -13.40 0.32 -11.22
N GLU A 89 -13.37 -0.02 -9.94
CA GLU A 89 -13.58 0.92 -8.83
C GLU A 89 -12.54 2.05 -8.83
N LEU A 90 -11.27 1.75 -9.15
CA LEU A 90 -10.24 2.78 -9.31
C LEU A 90 -10.59 3.74 -10.45
N ALA A 91 -11.09 3.22 -11.57
CA ALA A 91 -11.49 4.03 -12.71
C ALA A 91 -12.74 4.89 -12.39
N GLU A 92 -13.73 4.31 -11.70
CA GLU A 92 -14.95 5.00 -11.26
C GLU A 92 -14.66 6.11 -10.25
N GLU A 93 -13.67 5.93 -9.37
CA GLU A 93 -13.20 6.98 -8.44
C GLU A 93 -12.57 8.18 -9.16
N GLY A 94 -12.14 8.02 -10.42
CA GLY A 94 -11.45 9.05 -11.20
C GLY A 94 -9.97 8.74 -11.43
N GLY A 95 -9.58 7.48 -11.27
CA GLY A 95 -8.24 6.98 -11.53
C GLY A 95 -7.23 7.24 -10.41
N VAL A 96 -5.96 7.08 -10.76
CA VAL A 96 -4.85 7.21 -9.80
C VAL A 96 -4.78 8.59 -9.18
N GLU A 97 -5.09 9.64 -9.94
CA GLU A 97 -5.01 11.02 -9.44
C GLU A 97 -6.06 11.31 -8.36
N ALA A 98 -7.31 10.91 -8.58
CA ALA A 98 -8.37 11.08 -7.59
C ALA A 98 -8.08 10.28 -6.31
N ARG A 99 -7.63 9.02 -6.45
CA ARG A 99 -7.20 8.19 -5.33
C ARG A 99 -6.03 8.79 -4.56
N HIS A 100 -5.05 9.33 -5.27
CA HIS A 100 -3.92 10.02 -4.67
C HIS A 100 -4.38 11.21 -3.82
N ASN A 101 -5.26 12.03 -4.36
CA ASN A 101 -5.81 13.20 -3.66
C ASN A 101 -6.55 12.78 -2.38
N ARG A 102 -7.35 11.71 -2.42
CA ARG A 102 -8.01 11.16 -1.23
C ARG A 102 -6.99 10.68 -0.18
N TYR A 103 -5.93 9.97 -0.61
CA TYR A 103 -4.89 9.52 0.32
C TYR A 103 -4.09 10.67 0.92
N CYS A 104 -3.82 11.73 0.15
CA CYS A 104 -3.19 12.93 0.67
C CYS A 104 -4.06 13.63 1.71
N GLU A 105 -5.36 13.74 1.47
CA GLU A 105 -6.29 14.32 2.44
C GLU A 105 -6.42 13.45 3.70
N ASN A 106 -6.53 12.14 3.55
CA ASN A 106 -6.49 11.19 4.66
C ASN A 106 -5.22 11.38 5.52
N HIS A 107 -4.08 11.45 4.85
CA HIS A 107 -2.79 11.65 5.51
C HIS A 107 -2.74 12.98 6.26
N ARG A 108 -3.19 14.06 5.63
CA ARG A 108 -3.24 15.39 6.26
C ARG A 108 -4.10 15.38 7.53
N VAL A 109 -5.33 14.85 7.44
CA VAL A 109 -6.25 14.76 8.59
C VAL A 109 -5.65 13.91 9.71
N LEU A 110 -5.03 12.78 9.38
CA LEU A 110 -4.38 11.91 10.34
C LEU A 110 -3.21 12.62 11.04
N VAL A 111 -2.29 13.21 10.28
CA VAL A 111 -1.08 13.83 10.84
C VAL A 111 -1.41 15.05 11.70
N ASP A 112 -2.30 15.93 11.21
CA ASP A 112 -2.75 17.11 11.96
C ASP A 112 -3.44 16.70 13.27
N GLY A 113 -4.33 15.70 13.19
CA GLY A 113 -5.02 15.18 14.36
C GLY A 113 -4.07 14.56 15.40
N MET A 114 -3.16 13.71 14.96
CA MET A 114 -2.17 13.06 15.83
C MET A 114 -1.24 14.09 16.48
N ARG A 115 -0.79 15.09 15.73
CA ARG A 115 0.02 16.19 16.27
C ARG A 115 -0.71 17.01 17.32
N SER A 116 -2.02 17.24 17.13
CA SER A 116 -2.84 17.93 18.14
C SER A 116 -2.96 17.17 19.46
N LEU A 117 -2.72 15.86 19.43
CA LEU A 117 -2.67 14.97 20.60
C LEU A 117 -1.24 14.75 21.15
N GLY A 118 -0.23 15.44 20.59
CA GLY A 118 1.15 15.37 21.06
C GLY A 118 2.02 14.30 20.41
N PHE A 119 1.50 13.54 19.44
CA PHE A 119 2.32 12.58 18.69
C PHE A 119 3.17 13.28 17.64
N GLN A 120 4.36 12.73 17.39
CA GLN A 120 5.27 13.23 16.37
C GLN A 120 5.47 12.18 15.27
N THR A 121 5.59 12.64 14.02
CA THR A 121 5.95 11.78 12.91
C THR A 121 7.44 11.48 12.94
N LEU A 122 7.82 10.24 12.55
CA LEU A 122 9.22 9.84 12.44
C LEU A 122 9.96 10.61 11.34
N LEU A 123 9.29 10.85 10.22
CA LEU A 123 9.87 11.54 9.06
C LEU A 123 9.38 12.99 9.00
N PRO A 124 10.20 13.92 8.51
CA PRO A 124 9.75 15.27 8.20
C PRO A 124 8.75 15.28 7.03
N ASP A 125 7.94 16.32 6.94
CA ASP A 125 6.79 16.38 6.02
C ASP A 125 7.18 16.26 4.55
N GLU A 126 8.34 16.76 4.18
CA GLU A 126 8.85 16.80 2.80
C GLU A 126 9.12 15.41 2.20
N ILE A 127 9.30 14.41 3.05
CA ILE A 127 9.63 13.04 2.61
C ILE A 127 8.62 11.99 3.08
N GLN A 128 7.48 12.40 3.65
CA GLN A 128 6.41 11.49 4.04
C GLN A 128 5.66 10.95 2.82
N SER A 129 5.22 9.71 2.93
CA SER A 129 4.35 9.08 1.94
C SER A 129 2.88 9.16 2.40
N PRO A 130 1.93 9.49 1.51
CA PRO A 130 0.51 9.52 1.87
C PRO A 130 -0.11 8.13 2.08
N VAL A 131 0.65 7.05 2.00
CA VAL A 131 0.11 5.68 2.10
C VAL A 131 0.23 5.06 3.48
N ILE A 132 1.21 5.50 4.27
CA ILE A 132 1.43 5.02 5.65
C ILE A 132 2.30 6.00 6.42
N THR A 133 1.95 6.28 7.67
CA THR A 133 2.70 7.18 8.55
C THR A 133 3.25 6.42 9.74
N SER A 134 4.53 6.64 10.05
CA SER A 134 5.18 6.17 11.28
C SER A 134 5.18 7.29 12.30
N PHE A 135 4.65 7.01 13.49
CA PHE A 135 4.64 7.90 14.63
C PHE A 135 5.63 7.42 15.69
N LEU A 136 6.33 8.35 16.32
CA LEU A 136 7.15 8.07 17.50
C LEU A 136 6.26 7.78 18.71
N TYR A 137 6.76 6.98 19.66
CA TYR A 137 6.10 6.87 20.95
C TYR A 137 6.14 8.24 21.63
N PRO A 138 5.02 8.71 22.21
CA PRO A 138 4.93 10.07 22.74
C PRO A 138 5.75 10.29 24.02
N TYR A 139 6.07 9.22 24.75
CA TYR A 139 6.87 9.22 25.96
C TYR A 139 7.46 7.81 26.25
N ALA A 140 8.45 7.74 27.13
CA ALA A 140 9.21 6.50 27.37
C ALA A 140 8.36 5.33 27.91
N ASP A 141 7.35 5.61 28.73
CA ASP A 141 6.48 4.60 29.33
C ASP A 141 5.24 4.26 28.48
N PHE A 142 5.22 4.70 27.21
CA PHE A 142 4.12 4.43 26.32
C PHE A 142 3.96 2.92 26.07
N ASN A 143 2.78 2.40 26.36
CA ASN A 143 2.47 0.99 26.17
C ASN A 143 1.66 0.76 24.89
N PHE A 144 2.37 0.46 23.80
CA PHE A 144 1.74 0.20 22.48
C PHE A 144 0.68 -0.91 22.56
N LYS A 145 0.88 -1.97 23.34
CA LYS A 145 -0.08 -3.08 23.43
C LYS A 145 -1.40 -2.61 24.05
N THR A 146 -1.34 -1.81 25.09
CA THR A 146 -2.52 -1.21 25.73
C THR A 146 -3.23 -0.28 24.76
N PHE A 147 -2.49 0.62 24.12
CA PHE A 147 -3.00 1.54 23.10
C PHE A 147 -3.69 0.80 21.94
N TYR A 148 -3.00 -0.19 21.35
CA TYR A 148 -3.53 -1.03 20.29
C TYR A 148 -4.83 -1.75 20.68
N THR A 149 -4.87 -2.31 21.90
CA THR A 149 -6.05 -3.03 22.38
C THR A 149 -7.26 -2.11 22.49
N GLN A 150 -7.09 -0.91 23.04
CA GLN A 150 -8.18 0.06 23.18
C GLN A 150 -8.70 0.54 21.81
N LEU A 151 -7.82 0.74 20.82
CA LEU A 151 -8.22 1.09 19.46
C LEU A 151 -8.97 -0.06 18.79
N LYS A 152 -8.46 -1.29 18.92
CA LYS A 152 -9.07 -2.49 18.35
C LYS A 152 -10.49 -2.73 18.89
N GLU A 153 -10.71 -2.55 20.19
CA GLU A 153 -12.02 -2.67 20.81
C GLU A 153 -13.03 -1.64 20.30
N ARG A 154 -12.53 -0.52 19.74
CA ARG A 154 -13.32 0.55 19.11
C ARG A 154 -13.35 0.49 17.58
N GLY A 155 -12.89 -0.65 17.00
CA GLY A 155 -12.96 -0.91 15.55
C GLY A 155 -11.75 -0.47 14.74
N PHE A 156 -10.68 0.03 15.37
CA PHE A 156 -9.47 0.48 14.65
C PHE A 156 -8.29 -0.46 14.89
N VAL A 157 -7.69 -0.94 13.79
CA VAL A 157 -6.50 -1.79 13.82
C VAL A 157 -5.32 -1.04 13.22
N ILE A 158 -4.27 -0.86 14.01
CA ILE A 158 -3.03 -0.19 13.60
C ILE A 158 -1.86 -1.18 13.63
N TYR A 159 -0.67 -0.75 13.18
CA TYR A 159 0.48 -1.64 13.06
C TYR A 159 1.59 -1.26 14.05
N PRO A 160 2.29 -2.24 14.65
CA PRO A 160 3.52 -1.98 15.37
C PRO A 160 4.58 -1.41 14.42
N GLY A 161 5.55 -0.69 14.96
CA GLY A 161 6.74 -0.24 14.23
C GLY A 161 7.60 -1.42 13.78
N LYS A 162 8.43 -1.18 12.77
CA LYS A 162 9.41 -2.15 12.26
C LYS A 162 10.83 -1.58 12.24
N ILE A 163 11.05 -0.44 12.86
CA ILE A 163 12.32 0.29 12.82
C ILE A 163 13.10 -0.07 14.09
N SER A 164 14.31 -0.58 13.93
CA SER A 164 15.14 -1.07 15.03
C SER A 164 15.80 0.03 15.87
N GLN A 165 15.72 1.30 15.44
CA GLN A 165 16.43 2.41 16.08
C GLN A 165 15.51 3.41 16.81
N ALA A 166 14.19 3.25 16.73
CA ALA A 166 13.22 4.11 17.40
C ALA A 166 11.94 3.33 17.72
N ASP A 167 11.38 3.60 18.88
CA ASP A 167 10.09 3.06 19.28
C ASP A 167 8.98 3.78 18.52
N THR A 168 8.33 3.05 17.63
CA THR A 168 7.34 3.60 16.70
C THR A 168 6.13 2.67 16.54
N PHE A 169 5.04 3.25 16.07
CA PHE A 169 3.91 2.52 15.49
C PHE A 169 3.50 3.15 14.15
N ARG A 170 2.65 2.47 13.41
CA ARG A 170 2.27 2.92 12.06
C ARG A 170 0.77 2.90 11.88
N ILE A 171 0.27 3.91 11.16
CA ILE A 171 -1.11 3.98 10.70
C ILE A 171 -1.11 4.07 9.18
N GLY A 172 -1.84 3.17 8.53
CA GLY A 172 -1.99 3.14 7.08
C GLY A 172 -3.14 4.02 6.63
N ASN A 173 -3.00 4.63 5.46
CA ASN A 173 -3.98 5.56 4.88
C ASN A 173 -4.64 4.97 3.63
N ILE A 174 -4.23 3.78 3.20
CA ILE A 174 -4.74 3.10 2.00
C ILE A 174 -5.95 2.23 2.33
N GLY A 175 -6.74 1.93 1.31
CA GLY A 175 -7.98 1.16 1.42
C GLY A 175 -9.19 2.05 1.13
N ASP A 176 -10.36 1.48 1.28
CA ASP A 176 -11.62 2.21 1.19
C ASP A 176 -11.90 2.93 2.52
N VAL A 177 -11.05 3.91 2.80
CA VAL A 177 -11.11 4.80 3.96
C VAL A 177 -11.07 6.25 3.51
N HIS A 178 -11.77 7.10 4.26
CA HIS A 178 -12.01 8.49 3.92
C HIS A 178 -11.57 9.42 5.07
N PRO A 179 -11.45 10.72 4.85
CA PRO A 179 -11.05 11.67 5.90
C PRO A 179 -11.89 11.58 7.18
N GLU A 180 -13.14 11.19 7.06
CA GLU A 180 -14.09 11.01 8.19
C GLU A 180 -13.65 9.90 9.14
N ASP A 181 -13.16 8.77 8.58
CA ASP A 181 -12.66 7.64 9.37
C ASP A 181 -11.45 8.07 10.21
N PHE A 182 -10.60 8.93 9.66
CA PHE A 182 -9.45 9.47 10.39
C PHE A 182 -9.86 10.48 11.47
N ARG A 183 -10.85 11.31 11.23
CA ARG A 183 -11.42 12.19 12.28
C ARG A 183 -11.97 11.36 13.44
N GLN A 184 -12.71 10.29 13.11
CA GLN A 184 -13.24 9.37 14.11
C GLN A 184 -12.11 8.66 14.87
N LEU A 185 -11.06 8.20 14.18
CA LEU A 185 -9.88 7.61 14.81
C LEU A 185 -9.23 8.59 15.80
N ILE A 186 -9.06 9.85 15.44
CA ILE A 186 -8.47 10.88 16.32
C ILE A 186 -9.31 11.10 17.57
N GLU A 187 -10.65 11.14 17.46
CA GLU A 187 -11.52 11.23 18.65
C GLU A 187 -11.37 10.00 19.56
N VAL A 188 -11.31 8.81 18.97
CA VAL A 188 -11.07 7.58 19.73
C VAL A 188 -9.70 7.60 20.43
N ILE A 189 -8.65 8.07 19.77
CA ILE A 189 -7.30 8.19 20.36
C ILE A 189 -7.32 9.19 21.53
N ARG A 190 -8.05 10.29 21.43
CA ARG A 190 -8.17 11.29 22.49
C ARG A 190 -8.75 10.71 23.78
N GLU A 191 -9.61 9.71 23.68
CA GLU A 191 -10.22 9.03 24.82
C GLU A 191 -9.36 7.87 25.39
N CYS A 192 -8.35 7.42 24.65
CA CYS A 192 -7.49 6.34 25.10
C CYS A 192 -6.57 6.80 26.24
N LYS A 193 -6.35 5.85 27.17
CA LYS A 193 -5.29 5.96 28.19
C LYS A 193 -4.11 5.10 27.75
N TYR A 194 -2.98 5.69 27.50
CA TYR A 194 -1.80 5.01 26.98
C TYR A 194 -0.50 5.50 27.63
#